data_cc44fbe521cf8da49f9557d494016a7f
#
_entry.id   cc44fbe521cf8da49f9557d494016a7f
#
_cell.length_a   1.000
_cell.length_b   1.000
_cell.length_c   1.000
_cell.angle_alpha   90.00
_cell.angle_beta   90.00
_cell.angle_gamma   90.00
#
_symmetry.space_group_name_H-M   'P 1'
#
loop_
_entity.id
_entity.type
_entity.pdbx_description
1 polymer ?
#
loop_
_entity_poly.entity_id
_entity_poly.type
_entity_poly.pdbx_seq_one_letter_code
_entity_poly.pdbx_strand_id
1 'polypeptide(L)'
;MEVRVLGMYLNSRMPFEAFKAVSAGKYFVDKSEILQEIIPSMGTEERFFCITRPRRFGKTVTANMIAAFFGKAADIEAAEAAKMIFQGLKIGSFDGFQEYLHQYEVISIDFSRVSRDCTSYGQYMKRIQDGLNQDLMEAFPDFPEHRLSIQNAVWDNLQAIFEKTKTRFVFVFDEWDALFHMDFANEGNKKDFLRFLRSLLKGQAYVEFAYMTGVLPIVKYSSGSELNMFKEYDMATKKKFCEYFGFSDAEVDQLFAAYQRTSRNGKITREELAEWYDGYFTAAGNRLYNPRSIVCALTDDQIGSYWTSSGPYDEIFYYIRNNIEDVRDDLVLMIAGECVVIKLQGYAAVSTELITKNQIYSAMVVYGLLTYENGAVSIPNRELMEKFNELLLTK
;
A
#
# COMPACT_ATOMS: atom_id res chain seq x y z
N MET A 1 7.45 10.37 31.72
CA MET A 1 7.84 9.84 30.41
C MET A 1 8.68 10.93 29.76
N GLU A 2 9.94 10.67 29.45
CA GLU A 2 10.79 11.65 28.78
C GLU A 2 10.23 11.96 27.39
N VAL A 3 10.34 13.24 26.97
CA VAL A 3 10.02 13.64 25.61
C VAL A 3 10.98 12.93 24.68
N ARG A 4 10.47 12.09 23.78
CA ARG A 4 11.31 11.35 22.85
C ARG A 4 11.62 12.17 21.62
N VAL A 5 12.82 12.03 21.12
CA VAL A 5 13.20 12.56 19.81
C VAL A 5 12.49 11.69 18.75
N LEU A 6 11.69 12.32 17.92
CA LEU A 6 11.02 11.67 16.80
C LEU A 6 11.83 11.93 15.53
N GLY A 7 12.10 10.85 14.81
CA GLY A 7 12.84 10.93 13.56
C GLY A 7 11.95 11.21 12.33
N MET A 8 12.62 11.34 11.21
CA MET A 8 11.94 11.39 9.91
C MET A 8 11.29 10.04 9.57
N TYR A 9 11.96 8.96 9.91
CA TYR A 9 11.57 7.57 9.62
C TYR A 9 11.30 6.77 10.88
N LEU A 10 12.07 6.98 11.95
CA LEU A 10 11.91 6.25 13.21
C LEU A 10 10.87 6.95 14.10
N ASN A 11 9.79 6.25 14.42
CA ASN A 11 8.66 6.74 15.23
C ASN A 11 8.11 8.10 14.73
N SER A 12 8.08 8.29 13.42
CA SER A 12 7.60 9.53 12.81
C SER A 12 6.16 9.85 13.24
N ARG A 13 5.85 11.12 13.48
CA ARG A 13 4.47 11.59 13.73
C ARG A 13 3.58 11.50 12.49
N MET A 14 4.16 11.52 11.30
CA MET A 14 3.40 11.65 10.06
C MET A 14 2.37 10.54 9.85
N PRO A 15 2.66 9.24 10.10
CA PRO A 15 1.66 8.19 10.00
C PRO A 15 0.47 8.40 10.92
N PHE A 16 0.71 8.79 12.18
CA PHE A 16 -0.37 9.04 13.15
C PHE A 16 -1.25 10.21 12.72
N GLU A 17 -0.67 11.36 12.36
CA GLU A 17 -1.45 12.53 11.93
C GLU A 17 -2.25 12.24 10.65
N ALA A 18 -1.66 11.49 9.70
CA ALA A 18 -2.35 11.08 8.50
C ALA A 18 -3.52 10.14 8.81
N PHE A 19 -3.31 9.13 9.66
CA PHE A 19 -4.38 8.20 10.05
C PHE A 19 -5.48 8.90 10.85
N LYS A 20 -5.13 9.76 11.80
CA LYS A 20 -6.06 10.59 12.59
C LYS A 20 -6.96 11.43 11.68
N ALA A 21 -6.38 12.10 10.67
CA ALA A 21 -7.14 12.90 9.72
C ALA A 21 -8.15 12.06 8.93
N VAL A 22 -7.73 10.86 8.47
CA VAL A 22 -8.61 9.95 7.72
C VAL A 22 -9.69 9.36 8.61
N SER A 23 -9.35 8.92 9.84
CA SER A 23 -10.31 8.31 10.77
C SER A 23 -11.36 9.28 11.28
N ALA A 24 -11.08 10.58 11.29
CA ALA A 24 -12.05 11.62 11.59
C ALA A 24 -12.97 11.96 10.40
N GLY A 25 -12.70 11.41 9.23
CA GLY A 25 -13.48 11.67 8.02
C GLY A 25 -14.88 11.09 8.07
N LYS A 26 -15.87 11.83 7.52
CA LYS A 26 -17.29 11.44 7.48
C LYS A 26 -17.54 10.05 6.85
N TYR A 27 -16.72 9.69 5.87
CA TYR A 27 -16.86 8.45 5.10
C TYR A 27 -15.71 7.48 5.40
N PHE A 28 -15.26 7.44 6.66
CA PHE A 28 -14.25 6.49 7.11
C PHE A 28 -14.87 5.10 7.30
N VAL A 29 -14.15 4.08 6.80
CA VAL A 29 -14.48 2.67 7.03
C VAL A 29 -13.38 2.06 7.88
N ASP A 30 -13.76 1.51 9.02
CA ASP A 30 -12.82 0.90 9.97
C ASP A 30 -12.37 -0.48 9.49
N LYS A 31 -11.08 -0.61 9.18
CA LYS A 31 -10.39 -1.84 8.80
C LYS A 31 -9.34 -2.26 9.83
N SER A 32 -9.43 -1.74 11.06
CA SER A 32 -8.41 -1.94 12.09
C SER A 32 -8.27 -3.39 12.57
N GLU A 33 -9.25 -4.26 12.26
CA GLU A 33 -9.16 -5.69 12.53
C GLU A 33 -7.96 -6.38 11.82
N ILE A 34 -7.40 -5.79 10.76
CA ILE A 34 -6.18 -6.30 10.13
C ILE A 34 -5.01 -6.40 11.12
N LEU A 35 -4.98 -5.56 12.15
CA LEU A 35 -3.95 -5.61 13.20
C LEU A 35 -4.01 -6.92 13.98
N GLN A 36 -5.21 -7.47 14.22
CA GLN A 36 -5.38 -8.78 14.88
C GLN A 36 -4.82 -9.92 14.03
N GLU A 37 -4.90 -9.80 12.70
CA GLU A 37 -4.34 -10.78 11.76
C GLU A 37 -2.80 -10.70 11.64
N ILE A 38 -2.23 -9.53 11.93
CA ILE A 38 -0.80 -9.27 11.87
C ILE A 38 -0.10 -9.75 13.15
N ILE A 39 -0.66 -9.44 14.30
CA ILE A 39 -0.07 -9.65 15.63
C ILE A 39 0.47 -11.08 15.83
N PRO A 40 -0.25 -12.17 15.48
CA PRO A 40 0.25 -13.52 15.68
C PRO A 40 1.52 -13.88 14.88
N SER A 41 1.84 -13.08 13.84
CA SER A 41 3.02 -13.31 13.00
C SER A 41 4.26 -12.56 13.51
N MET A 42 4.10 -11.61 14.44
CA MET A 42 5.22 -10.81 14.97
C MET A 42 6.21 -11.69 15.72
N GLY A 43 7.49 -11.44 15.53
CA GLY A 43 8.58 -12.24 16.15
C GLY A 43 8.74 -13.66 15.60
N THR A 44 7.91 -14.10 14.66
CA THR A 44 7.97 -15.44 14.05
C THR A 44 8.69 -15.45 12.70
N GLU A 45 8.86 -16.60 12.07
CA GLU A 45 9.38 -16.70 10.71
C GLU A 45 8.41 -16.11 9.66
N GLU A 46 7.12 -16.01 10.01
CA GLU A 46 6.07 -15.48 9.15
C GLU A 46 5.90 -13.95 9.22
N ARG A 47 6.84 -13.23 9.83
CA ARG A 47 6.77 -11.79 10.12
C ARG A 47 6.92 -10.85 8.92
N PHE A 48 7.02 -11.35 7.69
CA PHE A 48 7.25 -10.54 6.50
C PHE A 48 6.03 -10.55 5.58
N PHE A 49 5.27 -9.47 5.55
CA PHE A 49 4.08 -9.34 4.70
C PHE A 49 4.27 -8.31 3.61
N CYS A 50 3.93 -8.68 2.37
CA CYS A 50 3.78 -7.75 1.27
C CYS A 50 2.34 -7.78 0.77
N ILE A 51 1.67 -6.64 0.84
CA ILE A 51 0.30 -6.48 0.36
C ILE A 51 0.32 -5.69 -0.94
N THR A 52 -0.07 -6.34 -2.02
CA THR A 52 -0.19 -5.67 -3.32
C THR A 52 -1.66 -5.45 -3.69
N ARG A 53 -2.00 -4.20 -3.98
CA ARG A 53 -3.35 -3.78 -4.36
C ARG A 53 -3.28 -2.71 -5.44
N PRO A 54 -4.28 -2.59 -6.29
CA PRO A 54 -4.39 -1.45 -7.18
C PRO A 54 -4.30 -0.12 -6.44
N ARG A 55 -4.03 0.95 -7.15
CA ARG A 55 -4.04 2.29 -6.55
C ARG A 55 -5.40 2.62 -5.95
N ARG A 56 -5.43 3.42 -4.88
CA ARG A 56 -6.65 3.92 -4.20
C ARG A 56 -7.45 2.86 -3.40
N PHE A 57 -6.91 1.68 -3.16
CA PHE A 57 -7.52 0.62 -2.36
C PHE A 57 -7.21 0.69 -0.85
N GLY A 58 -6.69 1.80 -0.34
CA GLY A 58 -6.47 2.02 1.09
C GLY A 58 -5.10 1.59 1.62
N LYS A 59 -4.12 1.22 0.75
CA LYS A 59 -2.77 0.77 1.15
C LYS A 59 -2.07 1.71 2.13
N THR A 60 -1.93 2.98 1.75
CA THR A 60 -1.28 4.02 2.56
C THR A 60 -2.01 4.26 3.89
N VAL A 61 -3.35 4.20 3.89
CA VAL A 61 -4.14 4.34 5.13
C VAL A 61 -3.83 3.20 6.09
N THR A 62 -3.75 1.97 5.59
CA THR A 62 -3.39 0.78 6.37
C THR A 62 -1.94 0.86 6.86
N ALA A 63 -0.99 1.26 6.02
CA ALA A 63 0.41 1.45 6.42
C ALA A 63 0.54 2.48 7.55
N ASN A 64 -0.13 3.63 7.41
CA ASN A 64 -0.17 4.67 8.45
C ASN A 64 -0.82 4.17 9.75
N MET A 65 -1.91 3.42 9.66
CA MET A 65 -2.58 2.81 10.81
C MET A 65 -1.66 1.83 11.56
N ILE A 66 -0.98 0.95 10.84
CA ILE A 66 -0.02 -0.02 11.42
C ILE A 66 1.12 0.72 12.12
N ALA A 67 1.72 1.71 11.46
CA ALA A 67 2.80 2.50 12.04
C ALA A 67 2.33 3.29 13.28
N ALA A 68 1.14 3.87 13.22
CA ALA A 68 0.55 4.63 14.32
C ALA A 68 0.18 3.75 15.53
N PHE A 69 -0.29 2.52 15.29
CA PHE A 69 -0.68 1.60 16.35
C PHE A 69 0.54 1.04 17.10
N PHE A 70 1.52 0.53 16.36
CA PHE A 70 2.68 -0.11 17.00
C PHE A 70 3.73 0.88 17.49
N GLY A 71 3.87 2.03 16.80
CA GLY A 71 4.93 3.01 17.02
C GLY A 71 4.82 3.71 18.36
N LYS A 72 5.97 3.89 19.02
CA LYS A 72 6.06 4.65 20.27
C LYS A 72 5.59 6.09 20.06
N ALA A 73 4.72 6.55 20.96
CA ALA A 73 4.23 7.92 20.91
C ALA A 73 5.32 8.93 21.32
N ALA A 74 5.21 10.14 20.76
CA ALA A 74 6.13 11.25 21.02
C ALA A 74 6.13 11.69 22.49
N ASP A 75 4.94 11.80 23.05
CA ASP A 75 4.65 12.31 24.39
C ASP A 75 3.35 11.70 24.91
N ILE A 76 2.99 12.05 26.14
CA ILE A 76 1.79 11.54 26.80
C ILE A 76 0.50 11.97 26.07
N GLU A 77 0.45 13.20 25.58
CA GLU A 77 -0.74 13.71 24.88
C GLU A 77 -0.98 12.96 23.57
N ALA A 78 0.07 12.74 22.79
CA ALA A 78 0.00 11.93 21.58
C ALA A 78 -0.41 10.48 21.86
N ALA A 79 0.11 9.89 22.95
CA ALA A 79 -0.25 8.53 23.37
C ALA A 79 -1.72 8.42 23.75
N GLU A 80 -2.24 9.38 24.52
CA GLU A 80 -3.66 9.40 24.92
C GLU A 80 -4.57 9.63 23.73
N ALA A 81 -4.22 10.57 22.82
CA ALA A 81 -4.98 10.84 21.60
C ALA A 81 -5.07 9.60 20.70
N ALA A 82 -3.96 8.91 20.48
CA ALA A 82 -3.94 7.68 19.70
C ALA A 82 -4.75 6.56 20.39
N LYS A 83 -4.58 6.39 21.68
CA LYS A 83 -5.34 5.41 22.47
C LYS A 83 -6.83 5.63 22.34
N MET A 84 -7.32 6.87 22.45
CA MET A 84 -8.74 7.19 22.28
C MET A 84 -9.25 6.82 20.89
N ILE A 85 -8.48 7.12 19.84
CA ILE A 85 -8.86 6.78 18.47
C ILE A 85 -8.95 5.25 18.32
N PHE A 86 -7.90 4.52 18.65
CA PHE A 86 -7.85 3.07 18.45
C PHE A 86 -8.82 2.29 19.36
N GLN A 87 -9.12 2.79 20.56
CA GLN A 87 -10.15 2.22 21.43
C GLN A 87 -11.56 2.35 20.82
N GLY A 88 -11.80 3.39 20.04
CA GLY A 88 -13.07 3.60 19.33
C GLY A 88 -13.22 2.76 18.07
N LEU A 89 -12.16 2.10 17.61
CA LEU A 89 -12.13 1.23 16.43
C LEU A 89 -12.30 -0.24 16.83
N LYS A 90 -12.54 -1.09 15.84
CA LYS A 90 -12.73 -2.55 16.04
C LYS A 90 -11.56 -3.22 16.76
N ILE A 91 -10.33 -2.78 16.51
CA ILE A 91 -9.13 -3.26 17.23
C ILE A 91 -9.21 -3.00 18.74
N GLY A 92 -9.97 -1.99 19.17
CA GLY A 92 -10.14 -1.67 20.58
C GLY A 92 -10.78 -2.78 21.43
N SER A 93 -11.49 -3.71 20.79
CA SER A 93 -12.07 -4.91 21.43
C SER A 93 -11.12 -6.10 21.53
N PHE A 94 -9.93 -6.00 20.97
CA PHE A 94 -8.93 -7.06 20.99
C PHE A 94 -8.30 -7.21 22.40
N ASP A 95 -8.28 -8.41 22.95
CA ASP A 95 -7.79 -8.67 24.32
C ASP A 95 -6.34 -8.23 24.53
N GLY A 96 -5.49 -8.37 23.51
CA GLY A 96 -4.09 -7.92 23.52
C GLY A 96 -3.87 -6.44 23.22
N PHE A 97 -4.92 -5.62 23.08
CA PHE A 97 -4.82 -4.22 22.64
C PHE A 97 -3.73 -3.41 23.37
N GLN A 98 -3.70 -3.47 24.71
CA GLN A 98 -2.74 -2.71 25.52
C GLN A 98 -1.31 -3.25 25.44
N GLU A 99 -1.13 -4.52 25.09
CA GLU A 99 0.17 -5.18 25.00
C GLU A 99 0.92 -4.76 23.74
N TYR A 100 0.19 -4.30 22.70
CA TYR A 100 0.78 -3.98 21.41
C TYR A 100 0.75 -2.49 21.08
N LEU A 101 -0.22 -1.72 21.61
CA LEU A 101 -0.32 -0.29 21.34
C LEU A 101 0.90 0.46 21.86
N HIS A 102 1.62 1.14 20.96
CA HIS A 102 2.82 1.96 21.25
C HIS A 102 3.99 1.21 21.87
N GLN A 103 4.15 -0.09 21.61
CA GLN A 103 5.19 -0.90 22.24
C GLN A 103 6.48 -1.00 21.43
N TYR A 104 6.47 -0.63 20.15
CA TYR A 104 7.59 -0.90 19.24
C TYR A 104 8.28 0.36 18.73
N GLU A 105 9.56 0.22 18.43
CA GLU A 105 10.27 1.17 17.57
C GLU A 105 9.84 0.90 16.14
N VAL A 106 9.17 1.87 15.48
CA VAL A 106 8.65 1.72 14.12
C VAL A 106 9.47 2.54 13.14
N ILE A 107 10.01 1.89 12.14
CA ILE A 107 10.64 2.52 10.97
C ILE A 107 9.62 2.55 9.83
N SER A 108 9.12 3.75 9.51
CA SER A 108 8.14 3.96 8.45
C SER A 108 8.74 4.74 7.29
N ILE A 109 8.73 4.16 6.09
CA ILE A 109 9.27 4.76 4.87
C ILE A 109 8.21 4.71 3.76
N ASP A 110 7.87 5.87 3.21
CA ASP A 110 7.15 6.01 1.95
C ASP A 110 8.17 6.25 0.84
N PHE A 111 8.41 5.22 0.03
CA PHE A 111 9.42 5.24 -1.03
C PHE A 111 9.05 6.14 -2.21
N SER A 112 7.83 6.62 -2.30
CA SER A 112 7.41 7.58 -3.33
C SER A 112 7.84 9.02 -3.03
N ARG A 113 8.28 9.31 -1.80
CA ARG A 113 8.67 10.67 -1.37
C ARG A 113 10.07 11.03 -1.83
N VAL A 114 10.14 11.70 -2.96
CA VAL A 114 11.39 12.21 -3.56
C VAL A 114 11.46 13.72 -3.41
N SER A 115 12.60 14.25 -2.95
CA SER A 115 12.83 15.70 -2.95
C SER A 115 13.12 16.20 -4.37
N ARG A 116 12.81 17.48 -4.64
CA ARG A 116 12.99 18.10 -5.99
C ARG A 116 14.42 18.04 -6.52
N ASP A 117 15.38 18.07 -5.65
CA ASP A 117 16.83 18.05 -5.91
C ASP A 117 17.38 16.63 -6.05
N CYS A 118 16.57 15.61 -5.85
CA CYS A 118 16.96 14.22 -6.02
C CYS A 118 16.83 13.83 -7.50
N THR A 119 17.97 13.80 -8.19
CA THR A 119 18.05 13.51 -9.63
C THR A 119 18.80 12.21 -9.95
N SER A 120 19.20 11.46 -8.93
CA SER A 120 19.92 10.20 -9.09
C SER A 120 19.58 9.19 -7.99
N TYR A 121 19.72 7.91 -8.33
CA TYR A 121 19.57 6.81 -7.38
C TYR A 121 20.49 6.95 -6.16
N GLY A 122 21.74 7.38 -6.36
CA GLY A 122 22.69 7.57 -5.27
C GLY A 122 22.23 8.62 -4.25
N GLN A 123 21.70 9.76 -4.73
CA GLN A 123 21.13 10.79 -3.85
C GLN A 123 19.89 10.28 -3.12
N TYR A 124 19.01 9.54 -3.83
CA TYR A 124 17.81 8.96 -3.26
C TYR A 124 18.13 8.01 -2.11
N MET A 125 19.02 7.04 -2.34
CA MET A 125 19.41 6.06 -1.32
C MET A 125 20.20 6.68 -0.17
N LYS A 126 21.09 7.65 -0.48
CA LYS A 126 21.83 8.38 0.54
C LYS A 126 20.92 9.12 1.49
N ARG A 127 19.89 9.81 0.97
CA ARG A 127 18.91 10.51 1.81
C ARG A 127 18.19 9.55 2.78
N ILE A 128 17.77 8.37 2.31
CA ILE A 128 17.09 7.39 3.15
C ILE A 128 18.05 6.86 4.22
N GLN A 129 19.26 6.45 3.84
CA GLN A 129 20.22 5.86 4.75
C GLN A 129 20.75 6.86 5.77
N ASP A 130 21.13 8.06 5.34
CA ASP A 130 21.62 9.10 6.25
C ASP A 130 20.50 9.52 7.22
N GLY A 131 19.27 9.74 6.73
CA GLY A 131 18.15 10.12 7.58
C GLY A 131 17.82 9.03 8.62
N LEU A 132 17.82 7.76 8.21
CA LEU A 132 17.61 6.65 9.16
C LEU A 132 18.74 6.54 10.19
N ASN A 133 19.99 6.66 9.76
CA ASN A 133 21.14 6.63 10.66
C ASN A 133 21.10 7.80 11.64
N GLN A 134 20.74 9.00 11.20
CA GLN A 134 20.56 10.15 12.08
C GLN A 134 19.46 9.89 13.11
N ASP A 135 18.28 9.42 12.69
CA ASP A 135 17.17 9.08 13.59
C ASP A 135 17.61 8.06 14.66
N LEU A 136 18.36 7.02 14.25
CA LEU A 136 18.88 6.00 15.17
C LEU A 136 19.88 6.58 16.18
N MET A 137 20.80 7.43 15.74
CA MET A 137 21.78 8.09 16.61
C MET A 137 21.10 9.02 17.64
N GLU A 138 20.08 9.77 17.22
CA GLU A 138 19.31 10.64 18.09
C GLU A 138 18.43 9.87 19.09
N ALA A 139 17.85 8.76 18.67
CA ALA A 139 17.00 7.93 19.53
C ALA A 139 17.77 7.07 20.53
N PHE A 140 19.05 6.78 20.24
CA PHE A 140 19.94 5.97 21.09
C PHE A 140 21.24 6.71 21.44
N PRO A 141 21.18 7.84 22.16
CA PRO A 141 22.33 8.72 22.41
C PRO A 141 23.41 8.08 23.31
N ASP A 142 23.08 7.06 24.08
CA ASP A 142 24.01 6.37 24.98
C ASP A 142 25.04 5.45 24.28
N PHE A 143 24.99 5.41 22.94
CA PHE A 143 25.97 4.67 22.16
C PHE A 143 27.20 5.52 21.89
N PRO A 144 28.42 4.99 22.07
CA PRO A 144 29.66 5.68 21.67
C PRO A 144 29.65 5.98 20.16
N GLU A 145 30.18 7.12 19.75
CA GLU A 145 30.25 7.57 18.35
C GLU A 145 30.88 6.55 17.39
N HIS A 146 31.80 5.72 17.87
CA HIS A 146 32.42 4.67 17.05
C HIS A 146 31.53 3.43 16.85
N ARG A 147 30.40 3.32 17.56
CA ARG A 147 29.45 2.20 17.44
C ARG A 147 28.28 2.53 16.55
N LEU A 148 27.69 3.74 16.67
CA LEU A 148 26.66 4.25 15.77
C LEU A 148 27.24 5.40 14.96
N SER A 149 27.12 5.36 13.66
CA SER A 149 27.65 6.38 12.76
C SER A 149 26.75 6.56 11.55
N ILE A 150 26.69 7.81 11.05
CA ILE A 150 26.01 8.11 9.79
C ILE A 150 26.70 7.44 8.58
N GLN A 151 27.97 7.07 8.73
CA GLN A 151 28.76 6.38 7.70
C GLN A 151 28.54 4.87 7.67
N ASN A 152 27.96 4.30 8.71
CA ASN A 152 27.67 2.87 8.77
C ASN A 152 26.52 2.52 7.81
N ALA A 153 26.50 1.28 7.35
CA ALA A 153 25.28 0.75 6.76
C ALA A 153 24.17 0.72 7.84
N VAL A 154 22.95 1.02 7.45
CA VAL A 154 21.82 1.10 8.40
C VAL A 154 21.64 -0.18 9.22
N TRP A 155 21.79 -1.33 8.58
CA TRP A 155 21.69 -2.64 9.26
C TRP A 155 22.79 -2.88 10.30
N ASP A 156 23.97 -2.29 10.16
CA ASP A 156 25.05 -2.39 11.16
C ASP A 156 24.69 -1.59 12.42
N ASN A 157 24.13 -0.39 12.26
CA ASN A 157 23.62 0.41 13.36
C ASN A 157 22.45 -0.29 14.09
N LEU A 158 21.49 -0.85 13.35
CA LEU A 158 20.36 -1.59 13.90
C LEU A 158 20.83 -2.84 14.68
N GLN A 159 21.80 -3.58 14.13
CA GLN A 159 22.38 -4.73 14.79
C GLN A 159 23.09 -4.33 16.09
N ALA A 160 23.90 -3.26 16.07
CA ALA A 160 24.59 -2.77 17.27
C ALA A 160 23.60 -2.39 18.39
N ILE A 161 22.48 -1.73 18.02
CA ILE A 161 21.40 -1.41 18.96
C ILE A 161 20.77 -2.68 19.52
N PHE A 162 20.40 -3.63 18.66
CA PHE A 162 19.79 -4.90 19.09
C PHE A 162 20.71 -5.70 20.00
N GLU A 163 22.00 -5.81 19.71
CA GLU A 163 22.94 -6.55 20.55
C GLU A 163 23.02 -6.00 21.96
N LYS A 164 23.03 -4.66 22.12
CA LYS A 164 23.13 -4.00 23.42
C LYS A 164 21.78 -3.94 24.15
N THR A 165 20.69 -3.62 23.46
CA THR A 165 19.40 -3.28 24.09
C THR A 165 18.34 -4.35 23.95
N LYS A 166 18.52 -5.30 23.02
CA LYS A 166 17.51 -6.27 22.57
C LYS A 166 16.28 -5.62 21.94
N THR A 167 16.38 -4.34 21.57
CA THR A 167 15.32 -3.63 20.86
C THR A 167 15.09 -4.24 19.50
N ARG A 168 13.83 -4.55 19.19
CA ARG A 168 13.40 -4.98 17.88
C ARG A 168 12.53 -3.93 17.22
N PHE A 169 12.54 -3.92 15.90
CA PHE A 169 11.92 -2.88 15.10
C PHE A 169 10.78 -3.45 14.24
N VAL A 170 9.71 -2.69 14.14
CA VAL A 170 8.65 -2.90 13.15
C VAL A 170 8.95 -2.02 11.95
N PHE A 171 8.96 -2.61 10.76
CA PHE A 171 9.18 -1.90 9.50
C PHE A 171 7.86 -1.76 8.76
N VAL A 172 7.54 -0.54 8.34
CA VAL A 172 6.35 -0.22 7.54
C VAL A 172 6.80 0.51 6.27
N PHE A 173 6.73 -0.16 5.15
CA PHE A 173 7.17 0.33 3.84
C PHE A 173 5.98 0.54 2.92
N ASP A 174 5.73 1.79 2.57
CA ASP A 174 4.69 2.15 1.61
C ASP A 174 5.28 2.45 0.24
N GLU A 175 4.53 2.13 -0.82
CA GLU A 175 4.90 2.33 -2.23
C GLU A 175 6.32 1.79 -2.53
N TRP A 176 6.62 0.55 -2.09
CA TRP A 176 7.95 -0.07 -2.24
C TRP A 176 8.45 -0.09 -3.68
N ASP A 177 7.53 -0.14 -4.62
CA ASP A 177 7.76 -0.21 -6.06
C ASP A 177 7.91 1.16 -6.73
N ALA A 178 7.81 2.26 -5.98
CA ALA A 178 7.90 3.61 -6.54
C ALA A 178 9.21 3.87 -7.30
N LEU A 179 10.34 3.34 -6.79
CA LEU A 179 11.64 3.47 -7.47
C LEU A 179 11.62 2.93 -8.91
N PHE A 180 10.80 1.91 -9.17
CA PHE A 180 10.74 1.25 -10.49
C PHE A 180 10.13 2.15 -11.58
N HIS A 181 9.46 3.23 -11.17
CA HIS A 181 8.82 4.23 -12.02
C HIS A 181 9.57 5.58 -12.05
N MET A 182 10.75 5.67 -11.41
CA MET A 182 11.52 6.90 -11.39
C MET A 182 12.46 6.97 -12.59
N ASP A 183 12.47 8.09 -13.30
CA ASP A 183 13.26 8.31 -14.52
C ASP A 183 14.76 8.10 -14.33
N PHE A 184 15.28 8.36 -13.13
CA PHE A 184 16.69 8.18 -12.81
C PHE A 184 17.06 6.73 -12.46
N ALA A 185 16.10 5.81 -12.35
CA ALA A 185 16.33 4.43 -11.92
C ALA A 185 16.47 3.46 -13.11
N ASN A 186 17.68 2.98 -13.33
CA ASN A 186 17.96 1.92 -14.30
C ASN A 186 17.85 0.52 -13.67
N GLU A 187 17.97 -0.53 -14.47
CA GLU A 187 17.87 -1.93 -14.01
C GLU A 187 18.94 -2.31 -12.96
N GLY A 188 20.13 -1.71 -13.02
CA GLY A 188 21.17 -1.86 -11.99
C GLY A 188 20.71 -1.29 -10.65
N ASN A 189 20.16 -0.08 -10.69
CA ASN A 189 19.64 0.60 -9.50
C ASN A 189 18.46 -0.17 -8.83
N LYS A 190 17.58 -0.74 -9.64
CA LYS A 190 16.49 -1.60 -9.14
C LYS A 190 17.01 -2.83 -8.39
N LYS A 191 18.05 -3.50 -8.95
CA LYS A 191 18.69 -4.62 -8.27
C LYS A 191 19.41 -4.21 -6.99
N ASP A 192 20.08 -3.07 -6.99
CA ASP A 192 20.77 -2.56 -5.80
C ASP A 192 19.77 -2.17 -4.68
N PHE A 193 18.62 -1.61 -5.04
CA PHE A 193 17.53 -1.36 -4.10
C PHE A 193 16.99 -2.65 -3.47
N LEU A 194 16.79 -3.70 -4.27
CA LEU A 194 16.37 -5.01 -3.72
C LEU A 194 17.42 -5.61 -2.79
N ARG A 195 18.70 -5.45 -3.11
CA ARG A 195 19.81 -5.87 -2.22
C ARG A 195 19.83 -5.08 -0.92
N PHE A 196 19.55 -3.76 -0.99
CA PHE A 196 19.40 -2.93 0.21
C PHE A 196 18.28 -3.46 1.11
N LEU A 197 17.07 -3.67 0.58
CA LEU A 197 15.95 -4.22 1.35
C LEU A 197 16.27 -5.61 1.92
N ARG A 198 16.94 -6.45 1.15
CA ARG A 198 17.41 -7.76 1.63
C ARG A 198 18.37 -7.63 2.80
N SER A 199 19.39 -6.79 2.69
CA SER A 199 20.41 -6.61 3.75
C SER A 199 19.78 -6.02 5.01
N LEU A 200 18.80 -5.13 4.84
CA LEU A 200 18.08 -4.50 5.95
C LEU A 200 17.19 -5.49 6.70
N LEU A 201 16.62 -6.51 6.06
CA LEU A 201 15.55 -7.31 6.64
C LEU A 201 15.85 -8.80 6.77
N LYS A 202 16.54 -9.39 5.76
CA LYS A 202 16.65 -10.86 5.69
C LYS A 202 17.63 -11.43 6.70
N GLY A 203 17.14 -12.33 7.55
CA GLY A 203 17.97 -12.99 8.58
C GLY A 203 18.33 -12.10 9.75
N GLN A 204 17.72 -10.92 9.87
CA GLN A 204 18.05 -9.94 10.90
C GLN A 204 17.24 -10.18 12.18
N ALA A 205 17.94 -10.35 13.30
CA ALA A 205 17.32 -10.62 14.59
C ALA A 205 16.59 -9.40 15.20
N TYR A 206 16.93 -8.20 14.75
CA TYR A 206 16.27 -6.97 15.16
C TYR A 206 14.91 -6.73 14.49
N VAL A 207 14.52 -7.52 13.50
CA VAL A 207 13.21 -7.39 12.85
C VAL A 207 12.15 -8.10 13.66
N GLU A 208 11.21 -7.35 14.22
CA GLU A 208 10.02 -7.89 14.86
C GLU A 208 8.93 -8.22 13.86
N PHE A 209 8.68 -7.29 12.92
CA PHE A 209 7.70 -7.41 11.86
C PHE A 209 8.06 -6.49 10.70
N ALA A 210 7.75 -6.88 9.48
CA ALA A 210 7.88 -6.04 8.30
C ALA A 210 6.60 -6.11 7.45
N TYR A 211 5.95 -4.95 7.32
CA TYR A 211 4.83 -4.71 6.43
C TYR A 211 5.30 -3.90 5.23
N MET A 212 5.04 -4.40 4.05
CA MET A 212 5.39 -3.73 2.81
C MET A 212 4.15 -3.65 1.91
N THR A 213 3.93 -2.52 1.25
CA THR A 213 2.81 -2.36 0.34
C THR A 213 3.19 -1.59 -0.92
N GLY A 214 2.55 -1.94 -2.02
CA GLY A 214 2.74 -1.35 -3.35
C GLY A 214 1.69 -1.86 -4.35
N VAL A 215 1.90 -1.59 -5.61
CA VAL A 215 1.10 -2.11 -6.72
C VAL A 215 1.73 -3.36 -7.31
N LEU A 216 3.05 -3.31 -7.54
CA LEU A 216 3.77 -4.37 -8.25
C LEU A 216 4.08 -5.58 -7.36
N PRO A 217 3.97 -6.80 -7.91
CA PRO A 217 4.36 -8.03 -7.20
C PRO A 217 5.88 -8.13 -7.06
N ILE A 218 6.34 -8.64 -5.90
CA ILE A 218 7.77 -8.85 -5.61
C ILE A 218 8.39 -9.94 -6.47
N VAL A 219 7.64 -11.00 -6.77
CA VAL A 219 8.14 -12.29 -7.29
C VAL A 219 9.00 -12.17 -8.54
N LYS A 220 8.84 -11.13 -9.33
CA LYS A 220 9.60 -10.97 -10.58
C LYS A 220 10.92 -10.22 -10.43
N TYR A 221 10.99 -9.28 -9.48
CA TYR A 221 12.22 -8.50 -9.30
C TYR A 221 13.28 -9.26 -8.52
N SER A 222 12.87 -10.18 -7.68
CA SER A 222 13.80 -11.09 -7.04
C SER A 222 14.08 -12.25 -8.00
N SER A 223 15.18 -12.17 -8.73
CA SER A 223 15.70 -13.29 -9.57
C SER A 223 16.02 -14.54 -8.72
N GLY A 224 15.18 -14.82 -7.74
CA GLY A 224 15.11 -16.02 -6.94
C GLY A 224 15.48 -15.93 -5.48
N SER A 225 16.02 -14.84 -4.93
CA SER A 225 16.47 -14.89 -3.53
C SER A 225 16.44 -13.58 -2.71
N GLU A 226 16.29 -12.41 -3.33
CA GLU A 226 16.46 -11.15 -2.59
C GLU A 226 15.36 -10.94 -1.55
N LEU A 227 14.10 -11.01 -1.94
CA LEU A 227 12.94 -10.74 -1.06
C LEU A 227 12.03 -11.96 -0.85
N ASN A 228 12.56 -13.17 -1.02
CA ASN A 228 11.78 -14.41 -0.88
C ASN A 228 11.27 -14.70 0.55
N MET A 229 11.70 -13.91 1.56
CA MET A 229 11.16 -13.98 2.91
C MET A 229 9.76 -13.38 3.01
N PHE A 230 9.37 -12.44 2.12
CA PHE A 230 8.04 -11.87 2.15
C PHE A 230 6.98 -12.86 1.64
N LYS A 231 5.90 -13.01 2.41
CA LYS A 231 4.65 -13.58 1.94
C LYS A 231 3.87 -12.49 1.22
N GLU A 232 3.64 -12.69 -0.07
CA GLU A 232 2.88 -11.76 -0.90
C GLU A 232 1.40 -12.12 -0.91
N TYR A 233 0.55 -11.10 -0.76
CA TYR A 233 -0.90 -11.19 -0.76
C TYR A 233 -1.48 -10.21 -1.76
N ASP A 234 -1.72 -10.68 -2.98
CA ASP A 234 -2.44 -9.93 -4.01
C ASP A 234 -3.96 -10.12 -3.90
N MET A 235 -4.73 -9.31 -4.62
CA MET A 235 -6.19 -9.34 -4.58
C MET A 235 -6.77 -10.50 -5.38
N ALA A 236 -6.14 -10.85 -6.50
CA ALA A 236 -6.70 -11.77 -7.49
C ALA A 236 -6.46 -13.25 -7.15
N THR A 237 -5.37 -13.59 -6.42
CA THR A 237 -4.96 -14.98 -6.19
C THR A 237 -4.90 -15.38 -4.73
N LYS A 238 -4.87 -14.44 -3.77
CA LYS A 238 -4.74 -14.71 -2.33
C LYS A 238 -5.98 -14.27 -1.55
N LYS A 239 -6.61 -15.23 -0.86
CA LYS A 239 -7.82 -14.95 -0.07
C LYS A 239 -7.57 -14.12 1.19
N LYS A 240 -6.41 -14.33 1.86
CA LYS A 240 -6.06 -13.61 3.09
C LYS A 240 -5.94 -12.11 2.80
N PHE A 241 -6.45 -11.28 3.69
CA PHE A 241 -6.47 -9.82 3.63
C PHE A 241 -7.32 -9.19 2.52
N CYS A 242 -8.14 -9.95 1.78
CA CYS A 242 -9.03 -9.35 0.77
C CYS A 242 -10.03 -8.36 1.35
N GLU A 243 -10.57 -8.63 2.53
CA GLU A 243 -11.61 -7.84 3.21
C GLU A 243 -11.12 -6.51 3.80
N TYR A 244 -9.80 -6.35 3.99
CA TYR A 244 -9.22 -5.15 4.60
C TYR A 244 -8.90 -4.04 3.59
N PHE A 245 -9.01 -4.32 2.31
CA PHE A 245 -8.73 -3.37 1.23
C PHE A 245 -9.92 -3.26 0.28
N GLY A 246 -10.21 -2.03 -0.15
CA GLY A 246 -11.44 -1.77 -0.87
C GLY A 246 -12.64 -1.64 0.08
N PHE A 247 -13.82 -1.35 -0.46
CA PHE A 247 -15.07 -1.33 0.31
C PHE A 247 -15.98 -2.47 -0.16
N SER A 248 -16.57 -3.18 0.79
CA SER A 248 -17.61 -4.16 0.54
C SER A 248 -18.95 -3.47 0.28
N ASP A 249 -19.91 -4.21 -0.25
CA ASP A 249 -21.27 -3.74 -0.49
C ASP A 249 -21.95 -3.23 0.80
N ALA A 250 -21.83 -3.99 1.89
CA ALA A 250 -22.35 -3.60 3.19
C ALA A 250 -21.70 -2.32 3.76
N GLU A 251 -20.42 -2.10 3.52
CA GLU A 251 -19.74 -0.86 3.92
C GLU A 251 -20.20 0.32 3.09
N VAL A 252 -20.40 0.14 1.78
CA VAL A 252 -20.95 1.20 0.91
C VAL A 252 -22.41 1.52 1.31
N ASP A 253 -23.21 0.54 1.72
CA ASP A 253 -24.55 0.79 2.28
C ASP A 253 -24.52 1.69 3.52
N GLN A 254 -23.55 1.43 4.42
CA GLN A 254 -23.37 2.27 5.62
C GLN A 254 -22.95 3.70 5.26
N LEU A 255 -22.02 3.86 4.32
CA LEU A 255 -21.57 5.16 3.83
C LEU A 255 -22.71 5.91 3.13
N PHE A 256 -23.49 5.22 2.31
CA PHE A 256 -24.66 5.81 1.64
C PHE A 256 -25.74 6.23 2.63
N ALA A 257 -26.02 5.43 3.66
CA ALA A 257 -26.93 5.82 4.73
C ALA A 257 -26.44 7.06 5.51
N ALA A 258 -25.12 7.21 5.70
CA ALA A 258 -24.53 8.40 6.28
C ALA A 258 -24.66 9.63 5.37
N TYR A 259 -24.49 9.43 4.07
CA TYR A 259 -24.71 10.47 3.06
C TYR A 259 -26.16 10.95 3.05
N GLN A 260 -27.15 10.04 3.00
CA GLN A 260 -28.58 10.39 3.01
C GLN A 260 -29.00 11.19 4.25
N ARG A 261 -28.44 10.88 5.42
CA ARG A 261 -28.73 11.62 6.66
C ARG A 261 -28.26 13.07 6.66
N THR A 262 -27.22 13.37 5.89
CA THR A 262 -26.56 14.68 5.89
C THR A 262 -26.86 15.51 4.64
N SER A 263 -27.21 14.87 3.53
CA SER A 263 -27.52 15.52 2.25
C SER A 263 -29.04 15.62 2.08
N ARG A 264 -29.62 16.78 2.39
CA ARG A 264 -31.09 16.98 2.31
C ARG A 264 -31.67 16.87 0.89
N ASN A 265 -30.86 17.07 -0.14
CA ASN A 265 -31.23 16.99 -1.55
C ASN A 265 -30.16 16.22 -2.35
N GLY A 266 -29.64 15.15 -1.78
CA GLY A 266 -28.61 14.33 -2.43
C GLY A 266 -29.09 13.81 -3.79
N LYS A 267 -28.22 13.89 -4.78
CA LYS A 267 -28.53 13.53 -6.17
C LYS A 267 -28.09 12.13 -6.53
N ILE A 268 -27.19 11.55 -5.73
CA ILE A 268 -26.63 10.23 -5.99
C ILE A 268 -27.57 9.14 -5.46
N THR A 269 -27.74 8.09 -6.25
CA THR A 269 -28.42 6.86 -5.85
C THR A 269 -27.43 5.78 -5.46
N ARG A 270 -27.89 4.77 -4.72
CA ARG A 270 -27.06 3.61 -4.35
C ARG A 270 -26.71 2.75 -5.59
N GLU A 271 -27.63 2.68 -6.54
CA GLU A 271 -27.49 1.97 -7.79
C GLU A 271 -26.41 2.60 -8.66
N GLU A 272 -26.37 3.93 -8.75
CA GLU A 272 -25.30 4.64 -9.47
C GLU A 272 -23.92 4.37 -8.87
N LEU A 273 -23.79 4.33 -7.52
CA LEU A 273 -22.52 3.96 -6.89
C LEU A 273 -22.08 2.54 -7.27
N ALA A 274 -23.03 1.59 -7.36
CA ALA A 274 -22.72 0.22 -7.78
C ALA A 274 -22.31 0.16 -9.25
N GLU A 275 -23.06 0.78 -10.14
CA GLU A 275 -22.75 0.80 -11.57
C GLU A 275 -21.38 1.41 -11.86
N TRP A 276 -21.03 2.50 -11.16
CA TRP A 276 -19.84 3.26 -11.44
C TRP A 276 -18.57 2.74 -10.78
N TYR A 277 -18.64 2.13 -9.59
CA TYR A 277 -17.44 1.90 -8.77
C TYR A 277 -17.28 0.49 -8.21
N ASP A 278 -18.26 -0.39 -8.37
CA ASP A 278 -18.18 -1.80 -7.97
C ASP A 278 -17.42 -2.65 -9.00
N GLY A 279 -17.24 -3.91 -8.74
CA GLY A 279 -16.84 -4.92 -9.74
C GLY A 279 -15.41 -5.42 -9.63
N TYR A 280 -14.65 -5.05 -8.61
CA TYR A 280 -13.34 -5.64 -8.39
C TYR A 280 -13.47 -6.97 -7.65
N PHE A 281 -13.30 -8.07 -8.37
CA PHE A 281 -13.35 -9.41 -7.78
C PHE A 281 -12.08 -9.74 -7.00
N THR A 282 -12.26 -10.44 -5.89
CA THR A 282 -11.17 -10.93 -5.05
C THR A 282 -11.06 -12.45 -5.12
N ALA A 283 -9.90 -13.00 -4.76
CA ALA A 283 -9.69 -14.44 -4.64
C ALA A 283 -10.62 -15.10 -3.59
N ALA A 284 -11.21 -14.34 -2.69
CA ALA A 284 -12.21 -14.80 -1.74
C ALA A 284 -13.63 -14.93 -2.35
N GLY A 285 -13.83 -14.48 -3.59
CA GLY A 285 -15.12 -14.48 -4.28
C GLY A 285 -16.00 -13.27 -3.96
N ASN A 286 -15.46 -12.27 -3.27
CA ASN A 286 -16.16 -11.03 -2.95
C ASN A 286 -15.94 -9.98 -4.04
N ARG A 287 -16.90 -9.06 -4.20
CA ARG A 287 -16.77 -7.86 -5.01
C ARG A 287 -16.47 -6.67 -4.13
N LEU A 288 -15.61 -5.79 -4.62
CA LEU A 288 -15.19 -4.59 -3.91
C LEU A 288 -15.37 -3.35 -4.77
N TYR A 289 -15.65 -2.25 -4.09
CA TYR A 289 -15.66 -0.90 -4.64
C TYR A 289 -14.30 -0.23 -4.45
N ASN A 290 -13.96 0.69 -5.36
CA ASN A 290 -12.81 1.57 -5.14
C ASN A 290 -13.14 2.59 -4.05
N PRO A 291 -12.42 2.61 -2.91
CA PRO A 291 -12.71 3.53 -1.80
C PRO A 291 -12.65 5.00 -2.19
N ARG A 292 -11.66 5.38 -3.01
CA ARG A 292 -11.47 6.79 -3.40
C ARG A 292 -12.65 7.31 -4.19
N SER A 293 -13.12 6.54 -5.18
CA SER A 293 -14.24 6.94 -6.04
C SER A 293 -15.53 7.08 -5.22
N ILE A 294 -15.81 6.12 -4.32
CA ILE A 294 -16.97 6.20 -3.41
C ILE A 294 -16.90 7.45 -2.53
N VAL A 295 -15.78 7.68 -1.84
CA VAL A 295 -15.65 8.82 -0.91
C VAL A 295 -15.77 10.15 -1.65
N CYS A 296 -15.13 10.29 -2.82
CA CYS A 296 -15.23 11.50 -3.63
C CYS A 296 -16.65 11.73 -4.13
N ALA A 297 -17.31 10.71 -4.70
CA ALA A 297 -18.68 10.84 -5.18
C ALA A 297 -19.64 11.31 -4.08
N LEU A 298 -19.58 10.68 -2.90
CA LEU A 298 -20.43 11.05 -1.75
C LEU A 298 -20.09 12.43 -1.18
N THR A 299 -18.83 12.87 -1.29
CA THR A 299 -18.38 14.19 -0.80
C THR A 299 -18.83 15.30 -1.74
N ASP A 300 -18.67 15.08 -3.03
CA ASP A 300 -18.95 16.08 -4.08
C ASP A 300 -20.44 16.08 -4.49
N ASP A 301 -21.24 15.13 -4.02
CA ASP A 301 -22.62 14.88 -4.43
C ASP A 301 -22.72 14.74 -5.96
N GLN A 302 -21.76 14.03 -6.55
CA GLN A 302 -21.65 13.87 -8.01
C GLN A 302 -21.01 12.53 -8.36
N ILE A 303 -21.58 11.85 -9.35
CA ILE A 303 -20.95 10.71 -10.01
C ILE A 303 -19.94 11.20 -11.06
N GLY A 304 -18.79 10.54 -11.18
CA GLY A 304 -17.75 10.89 -12.14
C GLY A 304 -16.50 10.01 -12.04
N SER A 305 -15.54 10.26 -12.91
CA SER A 305 -14.26 9.55 -12.94
C SER A 305 -13.27 10.15 -11.93
N TYR A 306 -13.20 9.56 -10.76
CA TYR A 306 -12.30 10.00 -9.68
C TYR A 306 -11.00 9.20 -9.61
N TRP A 307 -11.04 7.94 -10.00
CA TRP A 307 -9.86 7.08 -10.01
C TRP A 307 -8.93 7.43 -11.15
N THR A 308 -9.47 7.65 -12.36
CA THR A 308 -8.69 7.93 -13.57
C THR A 308 -8.19 9.37 -13.67
N SER A 309 -8.76 10.31 -12.93
CA SER A 309 -8.38 11.74 -12.96
C SER A 309 -7.20 12.11 -12.07
N SER A 310 -6.65 11.17 -11.29
CA SER A 310 -5.66 11.48 -10.26
C SER A 310 -4.40 10.62 -10.34
N GLY A 311 -3.31 11.16 -10.91
CA GLY A 311 -1.98 10.57 -10.87
C GLY A 311 -1.40 10.17 -12.23
N PRO A 312 -0.15 9.68 -12.28
CA PRO A 312 0.52 9.30 -13.53
C PRO A 312 -0.08 8.01 -14.11
N TYR A 313 -1.29 8.12 -14.65
CA TYR A 313 -1.92 7.08 -15.48
C TYR A 313 -1.22 6.95 -16.81
N ASP A 314 -0.50 7.99 -17.22
CA ASP A 314 0.13 8.09 -18.53
C ASP A 314 1.06 6.90 -18.81
N GLU A 315 1.75 6.37 -17.80
CA GLU A 315 2.62 5.19 -17.98
C GLU A 315 1.83 3.91 -18.26
N ILE A 316 0.76 3.65 -17.50
CA ILE A 316 -0.06 2.43 -17.67
C ILE A 316 -0.81 2.51 -18.99
N PHE A 317 -1.39 3.67 -19.29
CA PHE A 317 -2.04 3.91 -20.56
C PHE A 317 -1.03 3.98 -21.72
N TYR A 318 0.21 4.40 -21.49
CA TYR A 318 1.28 4.31 -22.47
C TYR A 318 1.58 2.85 -22.83
N TYR A 319 1.70 1.96 -21.85
CA TYR A 319 1.87 0.51 -22.08
C TYR A 319 0.65 -0.08 -22.80
N ILE A 320 -0.56 0.31 -22.46
CA ILE A 320 -1.77 -0.15 -23.13
C ILE A 320 -1.84 0.41 -24.54
N ARG A 321 -1.54 1.69 -24.76
CA ARG A 321 -1.48 2.31 -26.10
C ARG A 321 -0.52 1.58 -27.03
N ASN A 322 0.64 1.22 -26.54
CA ASN A 322 1.65 0.53 -27.34
C ASN A 322 1.27 -0.91 -27.71
N ASN A 323 0.33 -1.51 -26.95
CA ASN A 323 -0.12 -2.88 -27.14
C ASN A 323 -1.62 -2.97 -27.46
N ILE A 324 -2.28 -1.83 -27.71
CA ILE A 324 -3.76 -1.77 -27.83
C ILE A 324 -4.26 -2.54 -29.05
N GLU A 325 -3.48 -2.60 -30.13
CA GLU A 325 -3.86 -3.34 -31.33
C GLU A 325 -3.97 -4.84 -31.05
N ASP A 326 -3.10 -5.38 -30.20
CA ASP A 326 -3.10 -6.80 -29.81
C ASP A 326 -4.30 -7.18 -28.95
N VAL A 327 -4.89 -6.22 -28.22
CA VAL A 327 -5.99 -6.46 -27.27
C VAL A 327 -7.28 -5.73 -27.66
N ARG A 328 -7.29 -4.98 -28.74
CA ARG A 328 -8.40 -4.11 -29.16
C ARG A 328 -9.72 -4.84 -29.29
N ASP A 329 -9.72 -5.95 -30.01
CA ASP A 329 -10.94 -6.73 -30.25
C ASP A 329 -11.51 -7.27 -28.95
N ASP A 330 -10.64 -7.75 -28.06
CA ASP A 330 -11.02 -8.26 -26.74
C ASP A 330 -11.56 -7.13 -25.83
N LEU A 331 -11.00 -5.91 -25.92
CA LEU A 331 -11.50 -4.75 -25.18
C LEU A 331 -12.89 -4.34 -25.65
N VAL A 332 -13.17 -4.40 -26.97
CA VAL A 332 -14.51 -4.15 -27.52
C VAL A 332 -15.51 -5.17 -27.00
N LEU A 333 -15.14 -6.45 -26.90
CA LEU A 333 -15.97 -7.48 -26.28
C LEU A 333 -16.24 -7.19 -24.79
N MET A 334 -15.20 -6.78 -24.03
CA MET A 334 -15.37 -6.43 -22.61
C MET A 334 -16.26 -5.18 -22.41
N ILE A 335 -16.19 -4.20 -23.30
CA ILE A 335 -17.10 -3.04 -23.30
C ILE A 335 -18.55 -3.47 -23.57
N ALA A 336 -18.74 -4.49 -24.39
CA ALA A 336 -20.05 -5.10 -24.63
C ALA A 336 -20.55 -5.99 -23.47
N GLY A 337 -19.77 -6.13 -22.39
CA GLY A 337 -20.12 -6.91 -21.19
C GLY A 337 -19.64 -8.37 -21.23
N GLU A 338 -18.84 -8.75 -22.22
CA GLU A 338 -18.26 -10.09 -22.32
C GLU A 338 -16.99 -10.21 -21.46
N CYS A 339 -16.64 -11.46 -21.11
CA CYS A 339 -15.39 -11.77 -20.39
C CYS A 339 -14.40 -12.46 -21.33
N VAL A 340 -13.10 -12.20 -21.15
CA VAL A 340 -12.04 -12.84 -21.96
C VAL A 340 -11.27 -13.83 -21.07
N VAL A 341 -11.22 -15.09 -21.51
CA VAL A 341 -10.52 -16.16 -20.81
C VAL A 341 -9.01 -15.95 -20.91
N ILE A 342 -8.32 -15.93 -19.79
CA ILE A 342 -6.87 -15.76 -19.71
C ILE A 342 -6.23 -16.71 -18.71
N LYS A 343 -4.92 -16.90 -18.84
CA LYS A 343 -4.08 -17.47 -17.79
C LYS A 343 -3.35 -16.33 -17.08
N LEU A 344 -3.75 -16.04 -15.86
CA LEU A 344 -3.16 -14.96 -15.07
C LEU A 344 -1.66 -15.23 -14.80
N GLN A 345 -0.84 -14.24 -15.10
CA GLN A 345 0.60 -14.24 -14.89
C GLN A 345 0.99 -13.02 -14.07
N GLY A 346 0.80 -13.10 -12.73
CA GLY A 346 0.96 -11.96 -11.83
C GLY A 346 2.28 -11.19 -11.96
N TYR A 347 3.34 -11.87 -12.40
CA TYR A 347 4.64 -11.26 -12.68
C TYR A 347 4.71 -10.40 -13.96
N ALA A 348 3.71 -10.45 -14.83
CA ALA A 348 3.76 -9.74 -16.11
C ALA A 348 3.70 -8.21 -15.98
N ALA A 349 3.05 -7.70 -14.93
CA ALA A 349 2.94 -6.27 -14.66
C ALA A 349 4.28 -5.51 -14.54
N VAL A 350 5.36 -6.25 -14.42
CA VAL A 350 6.71 -5.76 -14.18
C VAL A 350 7.59 -5.79 -15.44
N SER A 351 7.09 -6.39 -16.53
CA SER A 351 7.86 -6.51 -17.77
C SER A 351 7.91 -5.16 -18.49
N THR A 352 9.11 -4.74 -18.88
CA THR A 352 9.31 -3.60 -19.79
C THR A 352 8.79 -3.90 -21.21
N GLU A 353 8.64 -5.19 -21.53
CA GLU A 353 8.06 -5.66 -22.80
C GLU A 353 6.97 -6.69 -22.50
N LEU A 354 5.71 -6.31 -22.79
CA LEU A 354 4.56 -7.21 -22.72
C LEU A 354 4.39 -7.85 -24.12
N ILE A 355 4.79 -9.13 -24.24
CA ILE A 355 4.86 -9.82 -25.53
C ILE A 355 3.57 -10.59 -25.85
N THR A 356 2.84 -11.00 -24.83
CA THR A 356 1.63 -11.83 -25.00
C THR A 356 0.38 -11.18 -24.43
N LYS A 357 -0.79 -11.47 -25.01
CA LYS A 357 -2.09 -11.02 -24.47
C LYS A 357 -2.25 -11.34 -22.97
N ASN A 358 -1.87 -12.55 -22.54
CA ASN A 358 -1.93 -12.93 -21.12
C ASN A 358 -1.07 -12.03 -20.22
N GLN A 359 0.09 -11.58 -20.69
CA GLN A 359 0.94 -10.65 -19.95
C GLN A 359 0.31 -9.27 -19.87
N ILE A 360 -0.26 -8.77 -20.96
CA ILE A 360 -0.94 -7.46 -21.02
C ILE A 360 -2.13 -7.45 -20.06
N TYR A 361 -3.01 -8.45 -20.13
CA TYR A 361 -4.16 -8.54 -19.23
C TYR A 361 -3.77 -8.74 -17.76
N SER A 362 -2.73 -9.54 -17.51
CA SER A 362 -2.22 -9.72 -16.14
C SER A 362 -1.68 -8.41 -15.56
N ALA A 363 -0.99 -7.60 -16.35
CA ALA A 363 -0.58 -6.27 -15.95
C ALA A 363 -1.79 -5.38 -15.67
N MET A 364 -2.80 -5.38 -16.56
CA MET A 364 -4.02 -4.60 -16.38
C MET A 364 -4.78 -4.98 -15.10
N VAL A 365 -4.80 -6.26 -14.72
CA VAL A 365 -5.38 -6.71 -13.44
C VAL A 365 -4.59 -6.19 -12.24
N VAL A 366 -3.26 -6.30 -12.25
CA VAL A 366 -2.40 -5.81 -11.16
C VAL A 366 -2.58 -4.31 -10.94
N TYR A 367 -2.68 -3.55 -12.01
CA TYR A 367 -2.92 -2.11 -11.93
C TYR A 367 -4.38 -1.72 -11.62
N GLY A 368 -5.31 -2.68 -11.67
CA GLY A 368 -6.74 -2.45 -11.41
C GLY A 368 -7.52 -1.85 -12.57
N LEU A 369 -7.04 -2.01 -13.80
CA LEU A 369 -7.76 -1.65 -15.01
C LEU A 369 -8.76 -2.71 -15.44
N LEU A 370 -8.45 -3.98 -15.13
CA LEU A 370 -9.34 -5.11 -15.29
C LEU A 370 -9.51 -5.82 -13.95
N THR A 371 -10.60 -6.53 -13.81
CA THR A 371 -10.82 -7.49 -12.73
C THR A 371 -10.65 -8.91 -13.25
N TYR A 372 -10.37 -9.85 -12.34
CA TYR A 372 -10.16 -11.26 -12.68
C TYR A 372 -11.05 -12.15 -11.83
N GLU A 373 -11.83 -13.01 -12.49
CA GLU A 373 -12.69 -13.97 -11.84
C GLU A 373 -12.74 -15.28 -12.66
N ASN A 374 -12.62 -16.42 -12.00
CA ASN A 374 -12.83 -17.75 -12.58
C ASN A 374 -12.08 -18.02 -13.90
N GLY A 375 -10.86 -17.49 -14.05
CA GLY A 375 -10.05 -17.71 -15.25
C GLY A 375 -10.32 -16.71 -16.37
N ALA A 376 -11.10 -15.67 -16.14
CA ALA A 376 -11.43 -14.65 -17.12
C ALA A 376 -11.21 -13.23 -16.58
N VAL A 377 -11.01 -12.28 -17.48
CA VAL A 377 -10.94 -10.85 -17.16
C VAL A 377 -12.11 -10.11 -17.77
N SER A 378 -12.49 -9.03 -17.11
CA SER A 378 -13.51 -8.09 -17.55
C SER A 378 -13.20 -6.68 -17.08
N ILE A 379 -13.86 -5.68 -17.65
CA ILE A 379 -13.83 -4.30 -17.16
C ILE A 379 -14.69 -4.26 -15.89
N PRO A 380 -14.16 -3.81 -14.73
CA PRO A 380 -14.88 -3.93 -13.47
C PRO A 380 -16.13 -3.05 -13.37
N ASN A 381 -16.10 -1.83 -13.96
CA ASN A 381 -17.13 -0.85 -13.72
C ASN A 381 -17.21 0.22 -14.82
N ARG A 382 -18.23 1.08 -14.73
CA ARG A 382 -18.48 2.13 -15.70
C ARG A 382 -17.39 3.20 -15.74
N GLU A 383 -16.77 3.53 -14.61
CA GLU A 383 -15.67 4.50 -14.57
C GLU A 383 -14.52 4.10 -15.51
N LEU A 384 -14.14 2.82 -15.49
CA LEU A 384 -13.11 2.29 -16.39
C LEU A 384 -13.63 2.03 -17.82
N MET A 385 -14.88 1.63 -17.95
CA MET A 385 -15.49 1.43 -19.26
C MET A 385 -15.48 2.73 -20.07
N GLU A 386 -15.83 3.87 -19.47
CA GLU A 386 -15.75 5.18 -20.15
C GLU A 386 -14.32 5.49 -20.57
N LYS A 387 -13.34 5.17 -19.74
CA LYS A 387 -11.92 5.39 -20.06
C LYS A 387 -11.42 4.52 -21.22
N PHE A 388 -11.81 3.25 -21.28
CA PHE A 388 -11.49 2.39 -22.41
C PHE A 388 -12.16 2.85 -23.70
N ASN A 389 -13.40 3.33 -23.63
CA ASN A 389 -14.10 3.93 -24.78
C ASN A 389 -13.33 5.14 -25.34
N GLU A 390 -12.88 6.06 -24.48
CA GLU A 390 -12.06 7.20 -24.89
C GLU A 390 -10.78 6.75 -25.61
N LEU A 391 -10.08 5.74 -25.06
CA LEU A 391 -8.84 5.21 -25.64
C LEU A 391 -9.03 4.58 -27.02
N LEU A 392 -10.13 3.88 -27.22
CA LEU A 392 -10.45 3.23 -28.52
C LEU A 392 -10.87 4.24 -29.58
N LEU A 393 -11.39 5.40 -29.18
CA LEU A 393 -11.80 6.49 -30.09
C LEU A 393 -10.65 7.44 -30.45
N THR A 394 -9.61 7.51 -29.62
CA THR A 394 -8.45 8.39 -29.85
C THR A 394 -7.43 7.65 -30.72
N LYS A 395 -7.50 7.84 -32.04
CA LYS A 395 -6.49 7.37 -33.00
C LYS A 395 -5.43 8.42 -33.28
#